data_020920c30909a3032880ce70a891780a
#
_entry.id   020920c30909a3032880ce70a891780a
#
_cell.length_a   1.000
_cell.length_b   1.000
_cell.length_c   1.000
_cell.angle_alpha   90.00
_cell.angle_beta   90.00
_cell.angle_gamma   90.00
#
_symmetry.space_group_name_H-M   'P 1'
#
loop_
_entity.id
_entity.type
_entity.pdbx_description
1 polymer ?
#
loop_
_entity_poly.entity_id
_entity_poly.type
_entity_poly.pdbx_seq_one_letter_code
_entity_poly.pdbx_strand_id
1 'polypeptide(L)'
;IRVYLSDDHPWINQTLIDIVMPTNMLVATIIRDNQMILPKGTTRVLKGDLLIMCAPGYEGNDIYLDEEYIEEHHHWIDCTLAMINPRNKFLVVLIKRDNKMIIPDGKTRIKRDDMLVICKKECLGFVDE
;
A
#
# COMPACT_ATOMS: atom_id res chain seq x y z
N ILE A 1 6.09 -0.75 4.29
CA ILE A 1 7.43 -0.27 3.92
C ILE A 1 7.36 0.41 2.56
N ARG A 2 8.00 1.54 2.46
CA ARG A 2 8.03 2.31 1.21
C ARG A 2 9.45 2.32 0.67
N VAL A 3 9.59 2.03 -0.61
CA VAL A 3 10.89 2.06 -1.28
C VAL A 3 10.79 2.96 -2.49
N TYR A 4 11.51 4.08 -2.44
CA TYR A 4 11.54 5.01 -3.57
C TYR A 4 12.73 4.69 -4.46
N LEU A 5 12.48 4.51 -5.75
CA LEU A 5 13.52 4.16 -6.69
C LEU A 5 14.20 5.42 -7.24
N SER A 6 15.20 5.89 -6.51
CA SER A 6 16.02 7.02 -6.95
C SER A 6 17.00 6.59 -8.05
N ASP A 7 17.74 7.56 -8.59
CA ASP A 7 18.57 7.38 -9.77
C ASP A 7 19.47 6.14 -9.78
N ASP A 8 20.01 5.77 -8.63
CA ASP A 8 21.01 4.72 -8.56
C ASP A 8 20.48 3.43 -7.95
N HIS A 9 19.18 3.30 -7.83
CA HIS A 9 18.61 2.12 -7.17
C HIS A 9 18.83 0.87 -8.04
N PRO A 10 19.34 -0.22 -7.46
CA PRO A 10 19.68 -1.41 -8.24
C PRO A 10 18.49 -2.13 -8.87
N TRP A 11 17.28 -1.85 -8.41
CA TRP A 11 16.09 -2.51 -8.95
C TRP A 11 15.55 -1.86 -10.23
N ILE A 12 16.03 -0.68 -10.58
CA ILE A 12 15.51 0.05 -11.74
C ILE A 12 15.67 -0.79 -13.00
N ASN A 13 14.60 -0.85 -13.79
CA ASN A 13 14.50 -1.59 -15.06
C ASN A 13 14.47 -3.10 -14.90
N GLN A 14 14.34 -3.62 -13.69
CA GLN A 14 14.15 -5.05 -13.49
C GLN A 14 12.66 -5.37 -13.33
N THR A 15 12.29 -6.61 -13.69
CA THR A 15 10.95 -7.09 -13.40
C THR A 15 10.88 -7.56 -11.95
N LEU A 16 9.68 -7.54 -11.39
CA LEU A 16 9.53 -7.95 -9.99
C LEU A 16 9.97 -9.38 -9.74
N ILE A 17 9.75 -10.26 -10.73
CA ILE A 17 10.15 -11.66 -10.58
C ILE A 17 11.67 -11.81 -10.52
N ASP A 18 12.41 -10.90 -11.14
CA ASP A 18 13.87 -10.94 -11.16
C ASP A 18 14.52 -10.26 -9.97
N ILE A 19 13.76 -9.51 -9.20
CA ILE A 19 14.29 -8.78 -8.04
C ILE A 19 14.39 -9.73 -6.86
N VAL A 20 15.58 -9.78 -6.26
CA VAL A 20 15.76 -10.54 -5.02
C VAL A 20 15.28 -9.70 -3.87
N MET A 21 14.12 -10.06 -3.33
CA MET A 21 13.52 -9.33 -2.23
C MET A 21 13.82 -10.00 -0.89
N PRO A 22 13.80 -9.22 0.20
CA PRO A 22 13.87 -9.83 1.51
C PRO A 22 12.78 -10.89 1.68
N THR A 23 13.06 -11.88 2.48
CA THR A 23 12.12 -12.98 2.73
C THR A 23 10.78 -12.45 3.19
N ASN A 24 9.73 -12.99 2.60
CA ASN A 24 8.35 -12.66 2.97
C ASN A 24 7.93 -11.22 2.68
N MET A 25 8.59 -10.58 1.72
CA MET A 25 8.19 -9.26 1.29
C MET A 25 7.54 -9.34 -0.09
N LEU A 26 6.46 -8.59 -0.27
CA LEU A 26 5.79 -8.46 -1.56
C LEU A 26 5.54 -7.00 -1.84
N VAL A 27 5.54 -6.66 -3.13
CA VAL A 27 5.16 -5.31 -3.55
C VAL A 27 3.65 -5.27 -3.67
N ALA A 28 3.01 -4.53 -2.78
CA ALA A 28 1.55 -4.43 -2.78
C ALA A 28 1.06 -3.52 -3.90
N THR A 29 1.78 -2.44 -4.16
CA THR A 29 1.42 -1.53 -5.24
C THR A 29 2.63 -0.68 -5.61
N ILE A 30 2.57 -0.12 -6.81
CA ILE A 30 3.59 0.81 -7.33
C ILE A 30 2.90 2.12 -7.63
N ILE A 31 3.48 3.22 -7.16
CA ILE A 31 2.99 4.55 -7.49
C ILE A 31 3.92 5.14 -8.53
N ARG A 32 3.39 5.39 -9.71
CA ARG A 32 4.14 5.93 -10.85
C ARG A 32 3.36 7.07 -11.48
N ASP A 33 3.97 8.23 -11.59
CA ASP A 33 3.33 9.39 -12.20
C ASP A 33 1.93 9.65 -11.62
N ASN A 34 1.85 9.57 -10.29
CA ASN A 34 0.62 9.82 -9.55
C ASN A 34 -0.49 8.81 -9.89
N GLN A 35 -0.13 7.62 -10.35
CA GLN A 35 -1.07 6.56 -10.65
C GLN A 35 -0.67 5.29 -9.89
N MET A 36 -1.69 4.53 -9.50
CA MET A 36 -1.46 3.27 -8.83
C MET A 36 -1.38 2.14 -9.86
N ILE A 37 -0.34 1.34 -9.74
CA ILE A 37 -0.15 0.16 -10.59
C ILE A 37 -0.22 -1.05 -9.69
N LEU A 38 -1.09 -2.00 -10.02
CA LEU A 38 -1.13 -3.28 -9.33
C LEU A 38 -0.09 -4.18 -9.98
N PRO A 39 0.96 -4.56 -9.25
CA PRO A 39 2.10 -5.24 -9.86
C PRO A 39 1.84 -6.71 -10.14
N LYS A 40 2.54 -7.21 -11.15
CA LYS A 40 2.65 -8.63 -11.47
C LYS A 40 4.12 -8.99 -11.50
N GLY A 41 4.44 -10.27 -11.52
CA GLY A 41 5.83 -10.68 -11.62
C GLY A 41 6.54 -10.11 -12.84
N THR A 42 5.80 -9.88 -13.93
CA THR A 42 6.35 -9.32 -15.16
C THR A 42 6.39 -7.80 -15.17
N THR A 43 5.87 -7.15 -14.15
CA THR A 43 5.89 -5.69 -14.08
C THR A 43 7.33 -5.21 -13.89
N ARG A 44 7.75 -4.28 -14.74
CA ARG A 44 9.09 -3.70 -14.66
C ARG A 44 9.03 -2.44 -13.81
N VAL A 45 9.92 -2.33 -12.83
CA VAL A 45 9.98 -1.13 -12.01
C VAL A 45 10.90 -0.11 -12.67
N LEU A 46 10.55 1.16 -12.53
CA LEU A 46 11.24 2.23 -13.23
C LEU A 46 11.73 3.28 -12.24
N LYS A 47 12.70 4.06 -12.69
CA LYS A 47 13.18 5.20 -11.93
C LYS A 47 11.99 6.10 -11.55
N GLY A 48 11.97 6.54 -10.30
CA GLY A 48 10.92 7.40 -9.81
C GLY A 48 9.71 6.67 -9.24
N ASP A 49 9.65 5.36 -9.40
CA ASP A 49 8.57 4.58 -8.80
C ASP A 49 8.67 4.59 -7.29
N LEU A 50 7.52 4.61 -6.63
CA LEU A 50 7.43 4.37 -5.21
C LEU A 50 6.77 3.02 -5.01
N LEU A 51 7.49 2.09 -4.41
CA LEU A 51 6.98 0.75 -4.14
C LEU A 51 6.46 0.69 -2.72
N ILE A 52 5.20 0.27 -2.59
CA ILE A 52 4.61 0.03 -1.27
C ILE A 52 4.71 -1.47 -1.03
N MET A 53 5.47 -1.85 -0.03
CA MET A 53 5.77 -3.24 0.24
C MET A 53 5.18 -3.68 1.57
N CYS A 54 4.74 -4.91 1.62
CA CYS A 54 4.26 -5.50 2.87
C CYS A 54 4.77 -6.93 3.00
N ALA A 55 4.80 -7.40 4.24
CA ALA A 55 5.12 -8.79 4.51
C ALA A 55 3.81 -9.57 4.47
N PRO A 56 3.66 -10.52 3.56
CA PRO A 56 2.41 -11.27 3.45
C PRO A 56 2.26 -12.23 4.61
N GLY A 57 1.06 -12.72 4.78
CA GLY A 57 0.84 -13.85 5.64
C GLY A 57 1.60 -15.04 5.07
N TYR A 58 1.93 -15.95 5.90
CA TYR A 58 2.65 -17.13 5.47
C TYR A 58 1.94 -17.74 4.26
N GLU A 59 1.63 -18.83 4.13
CA GLU A 59 1.20 -19.64 3.00
C GLU A 59 0.29 -18.98 1.98
N GLY A 60 -0.48 -18.02 2.36
CA GLY A 60 -1.49 -17.47 1.48
C GLY A 60 -0.93 -16.84 0.24
N ASN A 61 0.09 -16.08 0.37
CA ASN A 61 0.76 -15.44 -0.74
C ASN A 61 -0.06 -14.47 -1.56
N ASP A 62 -1.38 -14.50 -1.43
CA ASP A 62 -2.22 -13.57 -2.16
C ASP A 62 -2.41 -12.32 -1.34
N ILE A 63 -2.19 -11.19 -1.98
CA ILE A 63 -2.46 -9.89 -1.37
C ILE A 63 -3.80 -9.43 -1.88
N TYR A 64 -4.71 -9.16 -0.95
CA TYR A 64 -6.02 -8.64 -1.30
C TYR A 64 -6.09 -7.18 -0.88
N LEU A 65 -6.33 -6.33 -1.86
CA LEU A 65 -6.51 -4.91 -1.61
C LEU A 65 -7.99 -4.59 -1.75
N ASP A 66 -8.55 -4.02 -0.71
CA ASP A 66 -9.92 -3.55 -0.72
C ASP A 66 -9.94 -2.04 -0.81
N GLU A 67 -11.03 -1.51 -1.33
CA GLU A 67 -11.22 -0.08 -1.37
C GLU A 67 -12.37 0.31 -0.47
N GLU A 68 -12.15 1.32 0.35
CA GLU A 68 -13.19 1.87 1.24
C GLU A 68 -13.44 3.31 0.84
N TYR A 69 -14.62 3.60 0.31
CA TYR A 69 -15.00 4.96 -0.05
C TYR A 69 -15.57 5.67 1.18
N ILE A 70 -15.11 6.87 1.43
CA ILE A 70 -15.53 7.66 2.59
C ILE A 70 -16.68 8.56 2.17
N GLU A 71 -17.88 8.04 2.31
CA GLU A 71 -19.09 8.78 1.96
C GLU A 71 -19.41 9.84 3.00
N GLU A 72 -20.42 10.66 2.69
CA GLU A 72 -20.75 11.86 3.47
C GLU A 72 -20.93 11.64 4.97
N HIS A 73 -21.47 10.50 5.37
CA HIS A 73 -21.74 10.22 6.79
C HIS A 73 -20.83 9.16 7.38
N HIS A 74 -19.70 8.89 6.70
CA HIS A 74 -18.78 7.85 7.19
C HIS A 74 -18.22 8.27 8.53
N HIS A 75 -18.22 7.34 9.49
CA HIS A 75 -17.78 7.64 10.84
C HIS A 75 -16.26 7.86 10.99
N TRP A 76 -15.49 7.57 9.94
CA TRP A 76 -14.05 7.80 9.95
C TRP A 76 -13.67 9.23 9.54
N ILE A 77 -14.63 10.04 9.07
CA ILE A 77 -14.32 11.41 8.65
C ILE A 77 -13.65 12.18 9.78
N ASP A 78 -12.55 12.87 9.45
CA ASP A 78 -11.74 13.67 10.36
C ASP A 78 -11.00 12.87 11.43
N CYS A 79 -11.06 11.55 11.38
CA CYS A 79 -10.24 10.71 12.24
C CYS A 79 -8.87 10.51 11.60
N THR A 80 -7.86 10.31 12.43
CA THR A 80 -6.54 9.91 11.93
C THR A 80 -6.53 8.40 11.72
N LEU A 81 -5.59 7.91 10.92
CA LEU A 81 -5.47 6.48 10.72
C LEU A 81 -5.16 5.75 12.01
N ALA A 82 -4.37 6.35 12.89
CA ALA A 82 -4.09 5.75 14.20
C ALA A 82 -5.36 5.56 15.02
N MET A 83 -6.31 6.49 14.89
CA MET A 83 -7.56 6.42 15.64
C MET A 83 -8.50 5.32 15.16
N ILE A 84 -8.52 5.05 13.86
CA ILE A 84 -9.44 4.06 13.31
C ILE A 84 -8.87 2.65 13.34
N ASN A 85 -7.57 2.52 13.58
CA ASN A 85 -6.88 1.24 13.46
C ASN A 85 -5.89 1.04 14.62
N PRO A 86 -6.34 1.21 15.88
CA PRO A 86 -5.41 1.17 17.02
C PRO A 86 -4.75 -0.18 17.23
N ARG A 87 -5.32 -1.25 16.68
CA ARG A 87 -4.76 -2.59 16.82
C ARG A 87 -4.04 -3.07 15.58
N ASN A 88 -3.81 -2.20 14.63
CA ASN A 88 -3.13 -2.53 13.38
C ASN A 88 -3.72 -3.75 12.68
N LYS A 89 -5.04 -3.80 12.59
CA LYS A 89 -5.72 -4.92 11.95
C LYS A 89 -5.65 -4.89 10.44
N PHE A 90 -5.31 -3.76 9.88
CA PHE A 90 -5.17 -3.61 8.45
C PHE A 90 -4.14 -2.52 8.18
N LEU A 91 -3.71 -2.44 6.94
CA LEU A 91 -2.80 -1.39 6.51
C LEU A 91 -3.51 -0.55 5.45
N VAL A 92 -3.59 0.76 5.67
CA VAL A 92 -4.04 1.67 4.63
C VAL A 92 -2.83 1.98 3.77
N VAL A 93 -2.81 1.42 2.55
CA VAL A 93 -1.65 1.50 1.67
C VAL A 93 -1.53 2.86 1.05
N LEU A 94 -2.67 3.42 0.64
CA LEU A 94 -2.72 4.76 0.11
C LEU A 94 -4.14 5.31 0.19
N ILE A 95 -4.24 6.63 0.03
CA ILE A 95 -5.52 7.33 -0.04
C ILE A 95 -5.57 8.07 -1.38
N LYS A 96 -6.65 7.86 -2.13
CA LYS A 96 -6.91 8.62 -3.35
C LYS A 96 -7.80 9.81 -2.99
N ARG A 97 -7.30 11.00 -3.20
CA ARG A 97 -7.99 12.24 -2.85
C ARG A 97 -7.80 13.26 -3.95
N ASP A 98 -8.91 13.74 -4.53
CA ASP A 98 -8.87 14.80 -5.55
C ASP A 98 -7.87 14.49 -6.67
N ASN A 99 -7.94 13.29 -7.21
CA ASN A 99 -7.05 12.81 -8.28
C ASN A 99 -5.58 12.72 -7.90
N LYS A 100 -5.29 12.76 -6.61
CA LYS A 100 -3.94 12.61 -6.08
C LYS A 100 -3.85 11.36 -5.24
N MET A 101 -2.64 10.82 -5.12
CA MET A 101 -2.39 9.69 -4.25
C MET A 101 -1.58 10.15 -3.06
N ILE A 102 -2.09 9.86 -1.89
CA ILE A 102 -1.45 10.22 -0.63
C ILE A 102 -0.94 8.95 0.02
N ILE A 103 0.34 8.95 0.38
CA ILE A 103 0.91 7.86 1.15
C ILE A 103 0.71 8.22 2.62
N PRO A 104 -0.19 7.51 3.32
CA PRO A 104 -0.57 7.95 4.66
C PRO A 104 0.39 7.48 5.74
N ASP A 105 0.33 8.16 6.87
CA ASP A 105 0.93 7.68 8.11
C ASP A 105 -0.14 7.74 9.20
N GLY A 106 0.23 7.40 10.43
CA GLY A 106 -0.74 7.36 11.53
C GLY A 106 -1.41 8.70 11.82
N LYS A 107 -0.81 9.81 11.42
CA LYS A 107 -1.33 11.16 11.67
C LYS A 107 -2.20 11.68 10.55
N THR A 108 -2.26 10.97 9.44
CA THR A 108 -3.06 11.40 8.29
C THR A 108 -4.53 11.36 8.65
N ARG A 109 -5.24 12.45 8.37
CA ARG A 109 -6.69 12.51 8.61
C ARG A 109 -7.46 12.08 7.39
N ILE A 110 -8.51 11.34 7.63
CA ILE A 110 -9.42 10.88 6.59
C ILE A 110 -10.42 11.99 6.30
N LYS A 111 -10.68 12.23 5.03
CA LYS A 111 -11.61 13.27 4.60
C LYS A 111 -12.74 12.65 3.81
N ARG A 112 -13.87 13.36 3.76
CA ARG A 112 -14.99 12.93 2.92
C ARG A 112 -14.51 12.82 1.48
N ASP A 113 -15.04 11.83 0.79
CA ASP A 113 -14.75 11.50 -0.61
C ASP A 113 -13.37 10.87 -0.83
N ASP A 114 -12.64 10.59 0.23
CA ASP A 114 -11.40 9.80 0.10
C ASP A 114 -11.74 8.37 -0.30
N MET A 115 -10.85 7.77 -1.07
CA MET A 115 -10.87 6.34 -1.33
C MET A 115 -9.65 5.74 -0.68
N LEU A 116 -9.86 4.91 0.32
CA LEU A 116 -8.76 4.24 1.03
C LEU A 116 -8.49 2.89 0.40
N VAL A 117 -7.24 2.63 0.05
CA VAL A 117 -6.83 1.32 -0.42
C VAL A 117 -6.24 0.58 0.77
N ILE A 118 -6.84 -0.54 1.12
CA ILE A 118 -6.58 -1.24 2.37
C ILE A 118 -6.06 -2.64 2.08
N CYS A 119 -4.97 -3.02 2.74
CA CYS A 119 -4.47 -4.38 2.75
C CYS A 119 -4.86 -5.01 4.09
N LYS A 120 -5.58 -6.11 4.05
CA LYS A 120 -6.08 -6.76 5.24
C LYS A 120 -4.94 -7.41 6.03
N LYS A 121 -5.21 -7.65 7.30
CA LYS A 121 -4.23 -8.22 8.21
C LYS A 121 -3.65 -9.54 7.73
N GLU A 122 -4.46 -10.35 7.09
CA GLU A 122 -4.01 -11.65 6.58
C GLU A 122 -2.87 -11.48 5.58
N CYS A 123 -2.91 -10.41 4.80
CA CYS A 123 -1.86 -10.13 3.82
C CYS A 123 -0.55 -9.73 4.48
N LEU A 124 -0.59 -9.30 5.72
CA LEU A 124 0.58 -8.81 6.43
C LEU A 124 1.23 -9.87 7.31
N GLY A 125 0.66 -11.06 7.38
CA GLY A 125 1.21 -12.13 8.18
C GLY A 125 0.93 -12.04 9.66
N PHE A 126 0.07 -11.12 10.07
CA PHE A 126 -0.32 -11.02 11.47
C PHE A 126 -1.39 -12.04 11.80
N VAL A 127 -1.34 -12.56 13.00
CA VAL A 127 -2.31 -13.54 13.47
C VAL A 127 -3.09 -12.91 14.59
N ASP A 128 -4.42 -13.03 14.54
CA ASP A 128 -5.27 -12.57 15.62
C ASP A 128 -5.25 -13.60 16.72
N GLU A 129 -4.81 -13.17 17.85
CA GLU A 129 -4.71 -14.04 19.02
C GLU A 129 -5.97 -13.91 19.87
#